data_3d391ed2dbe09c4c032f6790e3bbe644
#
_entry.id   3d391ed2dbe09c4c032f6790e3bbe644
#
_cell.length_a   1.000
_cell.length_b   1.000
_cell.length_c   1.000
_cell.angle_alpha   90.00
_cell.angle_beta   90.00
_cell.angle_gamma   90.00
#
_symmetry.space_group_name_H-M   'P 1'
#
loop_
_entity.id
_entity.type
_entity.pdbx_description
1 polymer ?
#
loop_
_entity_poly.entity_id
_entity_poly.type
_entity_poly.pdbx_seq_one_letter_code
_entity_poly.pdbx_strand_id
1 'polypeptide(L)' 'MYKYCALNRHKLLWFKAFEDMAKHFGVTESYLKLWLNKDKPLNGWFIKEVNYGFELGRLQ' A
#
# COMPACT_ATOMS: atom_id res chain seq x y z
N MET A 1 12.01 -5.96 -3.85
CA MET A 1 10.78 -5.73 -4.60
C MET A 1 9.70 -5.16 -3.69
N TYR A 2 8.96 -4.20 -4.18
CA TYR A 2 7.92 -3.57 -3.36
C TYR A 2 6.64 -4.40 -3.40
N LYS A 3 5.99 -4.49 -2.27
CA LYS A 3 4.74 -5.25 -2.16
C LYS A 3 3.53 -4.39 -1.85
N TYR A 4 3.75 -3.20 -1.36
CA TYR A 4 2.65 -2.34 -0.95
C TYR A 4 2.84 -0.96 -1.49
N CYS A 5 1.73 -0.27 -1.70
CA CYS A 5 1.82 1.13 -2.10
C CYS A 5 0.69 1.92 -1.46
N ALA A 6 0.94 3.21 -1.33
CA ALA A 6 -0.06 4.16 -0.86
C ALA A 6 -0.13 5.27 -1.90
N LEU A 7 -1.33 5.62 -2.30
CA LEU A 7 -1.48 6.62 -3.33
C LEU A 7 -2.54 7.64 -2.97
N ASN A 8 -2.30 8.87 -3.40
CA ASN A 8 -3.29 9.92 -3.31
C ASN A 8 -3.29 10.65 -4.65
N ARG A 9 -3.92 11.82 -4.70
CA ARG A 9 -4.03 12.56 -5.96
C ARG A 9 -2.70 12.97 -6.56
N HIS A 10 -1.69 13.14 -5.72
CA HIS A 10 -0.44 13.75 -6.15
C HIS A 10 0.77 12.86 -6.03
N LYS A 11 0.69 11.80 -5.24
CA LYS A 11 1.87 11.01 -4.93
C LYS A 11 1.56 9.52 -4.89
N LEU A 12 2.59 8.75 -5.13
CA LEU A 12 2.56 7.30 -5.01
C LEU A 12 3.79 6.90 -4.20
N LEU A 13 3.56 6.24 -3.09
CA LEU A 13 4.63 5.78 -2.22
C LEU A 13 4.69 4.26 -2.26
N TRP A 14 5.89 3.71 -2.27
CA TRP A 14 6.12 2.28 -2.32
C TRP A 14 6.76 1.80 -1.04
N PHE A 15 6.33 0.64 -0.58
CA PHE A 15 6.86 0.04 0.65
C PHE A 15 7.14 -1.44 0.41
N LYS A 16 8.25 -1.92 0.98
CA LYS A 16 8.60 -3.33 0.88
C LYS A 16 7.93 -4.17 1.93
N ALA A 17 7.69 -3.60 3.09
CA ALA A 17 7.08 -4.31 4.21
C ALA A 17 5.89 -3.54 4.73
N PHE A 18 4.89 -4.28 5.16
CA PHE A 18 3.68 -3.68 5.71
C PHE A 18 3.99 -2.89 6.97
N GLU A 19 4.94 -3.38 7.73
CA GLU A 19 5.41 -2.72 8.94
C GLU A 19 5.92 -1.31 8.65
N ASP A 20 6.68 -1.17 7.58
CA ASP A 20 7.23 0.13 7.20
C ASP A 20 6.12 1.09 6.83
N MET A 21 5.12 0.59 6.14
CA MET A 21 3.97 1.41 5.76
C MET A 21 3.21 1.88 7.00
N ALA A 22 3.00 0.97 7.96
CA ALA A 22 2.31 1.32 9.19
C ALA A 22 3.06 2.39 9.96
N LYS A 23 4.38 2.27 10.02
CA LYS A 23 5.20 3.27 10.69
C LYS A 23 5.12 4.63 10.01
N HIS A 24 5.09 4.62 8.69
CA HIS A 24 5.00 5.86 7.94
C HIS A 24 3.72 6.61 8.29
N PHE A 25 2.62 5.89 8.44
CA PHE A 25 1.33 6.50 8.73
C PHE A 25 1.07 6.66 10.23
N GLY A 26 1.98 6.15 11.07
CA GLY A 26 1.83 6.29 12.51
C GLY A 26 0.70 5.45 13.09
N VAL A 27 0.44 4.30 12.51
CA VAL A 27 -0.64 3.42 12.95
C VAL A 27 -0.09 2.01 13.16
N THR A 28 -0.88 1.16 13.80
CA THR A 28 -0.50 -0.24 13.95
C THR A 28 -0.80 -0.99 12.66
N GLU A 29 -0.14 -2.14 12.49
CA GLU A 29 -0.41 -2.97 11.33
C GLU A 29 -1.85 -3.47 11.32
N SER A 30 -2.39 -3.80 12.48
CA SER A 30 -3.77 -4.24 12.58
C SER A 30 -4.74 -3.18 12.09
N TYR A 31 -4.49 -1.94 12.49
CA TYR A 31 -5.34 -0.83 12.06
C TYR A 31 -5.20 -0.62 10.55
N LEU A 32 -3.97 -0.65 10.06
CA LEU A 32 -3.72 -0.41 8.65
C LEU A 32 -4.39 -1.48 7.77
N LYS A 33 -4.47 -2.70 8.26
CA LYS A 33 -5.14 -3.77 7.53
C LYS A 33 -6.60 -3.48 7.23
N LEU A 34 -7.23 -2.68 8.06
CA LEU A 34 -8.63 -2.32 7.84
C LEU A 34 -8.80 -1.47 6.58
N TRP A 35 -7.71 -0.89 6.12
CA TRP A 35 -7.73 -0.01 4.96
C TRP A 35 -7.10 -0.63 3.73
N LEU A 36 -6.51 -1.82 3.88
CA LEU A 36 -5.81 -2.48 2.80
C LEU A 36 -6.78 -2.91 1.71
N ASN A 37 -6.49 -2.49 0.48
CA ASN A 37 -7.30 -2.83 -0.70
C ASN A 37 -8.76 -2.44 -0.58
N LYS A 38 -9.03 -1.40 0.22
CA LYS A 38 -10.37 -0.89 0.37
C LYS A 38 -10.56 0.34 -0.52
N ASP A 39 -11.80 0.69 -0.75
CA ASP A 39 -12.12 1.87 -1.54
C ASP A 39 -12.16 3.12 -0.69
N LYS A 40 -11.73 3.03 0.55
CA LYS A 40 -11.71 4.15 1.48
C LYS A 40 -10.27 4.58 1.73
N PRO A 41 -9.99 5.87 1.67
CA PRO A 41 -8.63 6.35 1.95
C PRO A 41 -8.39 6.53 3.43
N LEU A 42 -7.16 6.26 3.85
CA LEU A 42 -6.68 6.56 5.19
C LEU A 42 -5.95 7.89 5.10
N ASN A 43 -6.53 8.93 5.69
CA ASN A 43 -5.97 10.28 5.62
C ASN A 43 -5.67 10.71 4.18
N GLY A 44 -6.56 10.32 3.27
CA GLY A 44 -6.38 10.69 1.87
C GLY A 44 -5.53 9.74 1.07
N TRP A 45 -5.02 8.69 1.68
CA TRP A 45 -4.18 7.71 1.00
C TRP A 45 -4.90 6.39 0.84
N PHE A 46 -4.91 5.87 -0.37
CA PHE A 46 -5.42 4.52 -0.64
C PHE A 46 -4.30 3.53 -0.43
N ILE A 47 -4.56 2.51 0.36
CA ILE A 47 -3.57 1.52 0.75
C ILE A 47 -3.78 0.27 -0.07
N LYS A 48 -2.76 -0.13 -0.82
CA LYS A 48 -2.87 -1.25 -1.73
C LYS A 48 -1.75 -2.25 -1.52
N GLU A 49 -2.08 -3.50 -1.72
CA GLU A 49 -1.08 -4.56 -1.82
C GLU A 49 -0.94 -4.90 -3.29
N VAL A 50 0.29 -4.99 -3.78
CA VAL A 50 0.53 -5.28 -5.18
C VAL A 50 1.34 -6.54 -5.30
N ASN A 51 0.98 -7.37 -6.24
CA ASN A 51 1.71 -8.58 -6.55
C ASN A 51 2.57 -8.29 -7.79
N TYR A 52 3.54 -7.44 -7.56
CA TYR A 52 4.24 -6.80 -8.64
C TYR A 52 4.94 -7.76 -9.60
N GLY A 53 5.61 -8.74 -9.06
CA GLY A 53 6.29 -9.70 -9.91
C GLY A 53 5.34 -10.47 -10.80
N PHE A 54 4.22 -10.86 -10.23
CA PHE A 54 3.21 -11.58 -10.98
C PHE A 54 2.60 -10.70 -12.08
N GLU A 55 2.32 -9.47 -11.72
CA GLU A 55 1.73 -8.53 -12.68
C GLU A 55 2.64 -8.30 -13.86
N LEU A 56 3.91 -8.12 -13.59
CA LEU A 56 4.87 -7.89 -14.65
C LEU A 56 4.96 -9.09 -15.59
N GLY A 57 4.91 -10.27 -15.03
CA GLY A 57 4.95 -11.48 -15.82
C GLY A 57 3.77 -11.57 -16.75
N ARG A 58 2.63 -11.14 -16.30
CA ARG A 58 1.43 -11.21 -17.11
C ARG A 58 1.42 -10.19 -18.25
N LEU A 59 2.01 -9.05 -17.99
CA LEU A 59 2.03 -7.99 -18.98
C LEU A 59 2.95 -8.28 -20.14
N GLN A 60 3.80 -9.26 -19.98
CA GLN A 60 4.70 -9.63 -21.04
C GLN A 60 4.18 -10.83 -21.79
#